data_6ce36267fddd60790407936d96463f2b
#
_entry.id   6ce36267fddd60790407936d96463f2b
#
_cell.length_a   1.000
_cell.length_b   1.000
_cell.length_c   1.000
_cell.angle_alpha   90.00
_cell.angle_beta   90.00
_cell.angle_gamma   90.00
#
_symmetry.space_group_name_H-M   'P 1'
#
loop_
_entity.id
_entity.type
_entity.pdbx_description
1 polymer ?
#
loop_
_entity_poly.entity_id
_entity_poly.type
_entity_poly.pdbx_seq_one_letter_code
_entity_poly.pdbx_strand_id
1 'polypeptide(L)'
;ESAIVERLGMKVFPPESVFETSTAVTDWLKTSGLKHVAIHFDIDSLDPRFFYSQFPNDPNGIPFDTAPGKLKIEQVTRLILDIGKTADLVGLGIAEHMPWDAWNLKRMMESLPILK
;
A
#
# COMPACT_ATOMS: atom_id res chain seq x y z
N GLU A 1 -11.92 13.89 4.02
CA GLU A 1 -10.48 13.49 4.06
C GLU A 1 -9.58 14.61 3.54
N SER A 2 -9.83 15.20 2.36
CA SER A 2 -8.98 16.24 1.75
C SER A 2 -8.63 17.40 2.70
N ALA A 3 -9.62 17.91 3.45
CA ALA A 3 -9.41 19.02 4.40
C ALA A 3 -8.48 18.65 5.58
N ILE A 4 -8.47 17.37 5.98
CA ILE A 4 -7.56 16.89 7.05
C ILE A 4 -6.14 16.77 6.52
N VAL A 5 -5.98 16.22 5.33
CA VAL A 5 -4.70 16.09 4.64
C VAL A 5 -4.04 17.45 4.47
N GLU A 6 -4.79 18.44 3.98
CA GLU A 6 -4.32 19.80 3.80
C GLU A 6 -3.95 20.47 5.14
N ARG A 7 -4.82 20.36 6.16
CA ARG A 7 -4.58 20.95 7.49
C ARG A 7 -3.33 20.39 8.17
N LEU A 8 -3.06 19.08 7.97
CA LEU A 8 -1.90 18.39 8.56
C LEU A 8 -0.64 18.51 7.70
N GLY A 9 -0.72 19.11 6.51
CA GLY A 9 0.40 19.20 5.60
C GLY A 9 0.91 17.84 5.12
N MET A 10 0.03 16.84 5.04
CA MET A 10 0.41 15.49 4.65
C MET A 10 0.81 15.43 3.17
N LYS A 11 1.93 14.77 2.88
CA LYS A 11 2.32 14.51 1.50
C LYS A 11 1.47 13.40 0.91
N VAL A 12 0.81 13.67 -0.19
CA VAL A 12 -0.03 12.71 -0.92
C VAL A 12 0.58 12.42 -2.28
N PHE A 13 0.60 11.15 -2.64
CA PHE A 13 0.99 10.66 -3.95
C PHE A 13 -0.22 9.94 -4.57
N PRO A 14 -0.77 10.42 -5.69
CA PRO A 14 -1.86 9.71 -6.36
C PRO A 14 -1.38 8.34 -6.87
N PRO A 15 -2.25 7.33 -6.94
CA PRO A 15 -1.87 5.97 -7.35
C PRO A 15 -1.08 5.93 -8.66
N GLU A 16 -1.44 6.77 -9.60
CA GLU A 16 -0.80 6.84 -10.93
C GLU A 16 0.69 7.20 -10.85
N SER A 17 1.11 7.94 -9.81
CA SER A 17 2.51 8.33 -9.61
C SER A 17 3.44 7.18 -9.24
N VAL A 18 2.87 6.02 -8.84
CA VAL A 18 3.62 4.84 -8.42
C VAL A 18 3.35 3.60 -9.27
N PHE A 19 2.61 3.72 -10.38
CA PHE A 19 2.31 2.59 -11.26
C PHE A 19 3.57 1.97 -11.87
N GLU A 20 4.47 2.79 -12.41
CA GLU A 20 5.66 2.31 -13.13
C GLU A 20 6.93 2.32 -12.27
N THR A 21 7.07 3.32 -11.38
CA THR A 21 8.26 3.49 -10.55
C THR A 21 7.90 3.92 -9.14
N SER A 22 8.83 3.77 -8.20
CA SER A 22 8.69 4.27 -6.83
C SER A 22 9.33 5.66 -6.64
N THR A 23 9.84 6.26 -7.72
CA THR A 23 10.72 7.45 -7.68
C THR A 23 10.08 8.62 -6.95
N ALA A 24 8.80 8.90 -7.21
CA ALA A 24 8.11 10.03 -6.56
C ALA A 24 8.16 9.94 -5.04
N VAL A 25 7.95 8.75 -4.48
CA VAL A 25 7.95 8.51 -3.03
C VAL A 25 9.39 8.46 -2.50
N THR A 26 10.30 7.74 -3.16
CA THR A 26 11.67 7.58 -2.67
C THR A 26 12.47 8.88 -2.73
N ASP A 27 12.25 9.73 -3.71
CA ASP A 27 12.91 11.05 -3.79
C ASP A 27 12.38 12.00 -2.72
N TRP A 28 11.06 11.99 -2.48
CA TRP A 28 10.51 12.73 -1.34
C TRP A 28 11.10 12.23 -0.02
N LEU A 29 11.21 10.91 0.17
CA LEU A 29 11.75 10.34 1.38
C LEU A 29 13.21 10.74 1.60
N LYS A 30 14.05 10.73 0.56
CA LYS A 30 15.44 11.20 0.62
C LYS A 30 15.54 12.69 1.02
N THR A 31 14.66 13.52 0.45
CA THR A 31 14.66 14.97 0.73
C THR A 31 14.05 15.32 2.08
N SER A 32 13.20 14.46 2.63
CA SER A 32 12.58 14.66 3.95
C SER A 32 13.57 14.51 5.12
N GLY A 33 14.69 13.82 4.91
CA GLY A 33 15.66 13.50 5.96
C GLY A 33 15.22 12.43 6.95
N LEU A 34 14.07 11.79 6.72
CA LEU A 34 13.56 10.70 7.54
C LEU A 34 14.45 9.46 7.40
N LYS A 35 14.91 8.91 8.53
CA LYS A 35 15.79 7.74 8.55
C LYS A 35 15.04 6.45 8.85
N HIS A 36 13.98 6.53 9.64
CA HIS A 36 13.15 5.39 10.03
C HIS A 36 11.73 5.59 9.54
N VAL A 37 11.16 4.52 8.97
CA VAL A 37 9.82 4.54 8.37
C VAL A 37 9.03 3.34 8.87
N ALA A 38 7.80 3.57 9.29
CA ALA A 38 6.81 2.52 9.46
C ALA A 38 5.76 2.65 8.35
N ILE A 39 5.34 1.52 7.80
CA ILE A 39 4.33 1.47 6.74
C ILE A 39 3.04 0.88 7.32
N HIS A 40 1.92 1.53 7.04
CA HIS A 40 0.59 0.95 7.14
C HIS A 40 0.10 0.67 5.73
N PHE A 41 -0.07 -0.61 5.41
CA PHE A 41 -0.60 -1.06 4.13
C PHE A 41 -2.05 -1.46 4.30
N ASP A 42 -2.92 -0.67 3.72
CA ASP A 42 -4.33 -0.96 3.61
C ASP A 42 -4.60 -1.70 2.30
N ILE A 43 -5.13 -2.92 2.41
CA ILE A 43 -5.31 -3.81 1.24
C ILE A 43 -6.35 -3.26 0.27
N ASP A 44 -7.29 -2.45 0.71
CA ASP A 44 -8.27 -1.84 -0.19
C ASP A 44 -7.69 -0.73 -1.09
N SER A 45 -6.40 -0.39 -0.92
CA SER A 45 -5.64 0.38 -1.91
C SER A 45 -5.39 -0.39 -3.21
N LEU A 46 -5.54 -1.73 -3.17
CA LEU A 46 -5.40 -2.59 -4.35
C LEU A 46 -6.67 -2.59 -5.19
N ASP A 47 -6.49 -2.79 -6.50
CA ASP A 47 -7.60 -2.96 -7.43
C ASP A 47 -8.30 -4.32 -7.20
N PRO A 48 -9.59 -4.33 -6.84
CA PRO A 48 -10.32 -5.55 -6.52
C PRO A 48 -10.44 -6.53 -7.69
N ARG A 49 -10.19 -6.09 -8.92
CA ARG A 49 -10.14 -6.97 -10.10
C ARG A 49 -8.91 -7.87 -10.12
N PHE A 50 -7.84 -7.47 -9.43
CA PHE A 50 -6.56 -8.20 -9.40
C PHE A 50 -6.22 -8.78 -8.02
N PHE A 51 -6.83 -8.28 -6.96
CA PHE A 51 -6.69 -8.83 -5.62
C PHE A 51 -8.07 -9.06 -5.00
N TYR A 52 -8.44 -10.31 -4.86
CA TYR A 52 -9.82 -10.69 -4.51
C TYR A 52 -10.15 -10.52 -3.03
N SER A 53 -9.18 -10.67 -2.14
CA SER A 53 -9.35 -10.71 -0.67
C SER A 53 -9.55 -9.33 -0.05
N GLN A 54 -10.49 -8.56 -0.56
CA GLN A 54 -10.87 -7.24 -0.04
C GLN A 54 -12.38 -7.03 -0.10
N PHE A 55 -12.90 -6.11 0.72
CA PHE A 55 -14.32 -5.91 0.94
C PHE A 55 -15.17 -5.71 -0.33
N PRO A 56 -14.73 -4.99 -1.37
CA PRO A 56 -15.52 -4.86 -2.60
C PRO A 56 -15.88 -6.20 -3.28
N ASN A 57 -15.16 -7.25 -2.96
CA ASN A 57 -15.38 -8.60 -3.48
C ASN A 57 -16.11 -9.52 -2.47
N ASP A 58 -16.85 -8.96 -1.50
CA ASP A 58 -17.61 -9.75 -0.55
C ASP A 58 -18.52 -10.75 -1.28
N PRO A 59 -18.40 -12.06 -1.02
CA PRO A 59 -19.20 -13.09 -1.67
C PRO A 59 -20.70 -12.98 -1.35
N ASN A 60 -21.07 -12.24 -0.31
CA ASN A 60 -22.47 -11.98 0.02
C ASN A 60 -23.04 -10.75 -0.71
N GLY A 61 -22.23 -10.06 -1.53
CA GLY A 61 -22.65 -8.93 -2.33
C GLY A 61 -23.01 -7.69 -1.50
N ILE A 62 -22.37 -7.49 -0.36
CA ILE A 62 -22.55 -6.27 0.44
C ILE A 62 -22.02 -5.07 -0.37
N PRO A 63 -22.85 -4.02 -0.58
CA PRO A 63 -22.41 -2.85 -1.33
C PRO A 63 -21.21 -2.16 -0.69
N PHE A 64 -20.23 -1.81 -1.51
CA PHE A 64 -19.07 -1.02 -1.12
C PHE A 64 -19.24 0.42 -1.64
N ASP A 65 -19.29 1.37 -0.74
CA ASP A 65 -19.71 2.76 -1.02
C ASP A 65 -18.53 3.72 -1.22
N THR A 66 -17.33 3.20 -1.42
CA THR A 66 -16.14 4.03 -1.68
C THR A 66 -15.50 3.68 -3.02
N ALA A 67 -14.69 4.60 -3.55
CA ALA A 67 -13.93 4.33 -4.77
C ALA A 67 -12.95 3.18 -4.52
N PRO A 68 -12.91 2.15 -5.39
CA PRO A 68 -11.99 1.03 -5.24
C PRO A 68 -10.54 1.48 -5.43
N GLY A 69 -9.62 0.75 -4.81
CA GLY A 69 -8.19 0.93 -5.03
C GLY A 69 -7.77 0.68 -6.48
N LYS A 70 -6.59 1.15 -6.85
CA LYS A 70 -6.09 1.11 -8.25
C LYS A 70 -4.75 0.41 -8.40
N LEU A 71 -4.10 0.05 -7.28
CA LEU A 71 -2.76 -0.53 -7.30
C LEU A 71 -2.83 -2.05 -7.52
N LYS A 72 -1.80 -2.59 -8.15
CA LYS A 72 -1.54 -4.03 -8.18
C LYS A 72 -0.61 -4.40 -7.02
N ILE A 73 -0.69 -5.64 -6.56
CA ILE A 73 0.12 -6.11 -5.44
C ILE A 73 1.63 -6.03 -5.74
N GLU A 74 2.03 -6.24 -7.00
CA GLU A 74 3.42 -6.11 -7.44
C GLU A 74 3.93 -4.67 -7.35
N GLN A 75 3.05 -3.69 -7.60
CA GLN A 75 3.37 -2.26 -7.48
C GLN A 75 3.60 -1.88 -6.02
N VAL A 76 2.73 -2.34 -5.11
CA VAL A 76 2.89 -2.13 -3.67
C VAL A 76 4.14 -2.85 -3.16
N THR A 77 4.36 -4.09 -3.57
CA THR A 77 5.56 -4.87 -3.20
C THR A 77 6.84 -4.12 -3.61
N ARG A 78 6.93 -3.68 -4.86
CA ARG A 78 8.05 -2.85 -5.34
C ARG A 78 8.24 -1.59 -4.50
N LEU A 79 7.14 -0.87 -4.23
CA LEU A 79 7.19 0.37 -3.45
C LEU A 79 7.76 0.14 -2.05
N ILE A 80 7.29 -0.89 -1.35
CA ILE A 80 7.78 -1.24 0.00
C ILE A 80 9.28 -1.62 -0.05
N LEU A 81 9.70 -2.41 -1.04
CA LEU A 81 11.09 -2.79 -1.22
C LEU A 81 11.99 -1.57 -1.50
N ASP A 82 11.54 -0.64 -2.32
CA ASP A 82 12.31 0.56 -2.66
C ASP A 82 12.36 1.57 -1.51
N ILE A 83 11.30 1.67 -0.71
CA ILE A 83 11.33 2.42 0.57
C ILE A 83 12.38 1.81 1.51
N GLY A 84 12.39 0.49 1.68
CA GLY A 84 13.36 -0.20 2.53
C GLY A 84 14.82 -0.10 2.08
N LYS A 85 15.07 0.18 0.79
CA LYS A 85 16.43 0.53 0.27
C LYS A 85 16.80 2.00 0.54
N THR A 86 15.82 2.85 0.80
CA THR A 86 15.99 4.30 0.94
C THR A 86 16.08 4.73 2.40
N ALA A 87 15.34 4.07 3.28
CA ALA A 87 15.30 4.32 4.73
C ALA A 87 15.18 3.00 5.50
N ASP A 88 15.47 3.05 6.79
CA ASP A 88 15.30 1.92 7.69
C ASP A 88 13.80 1.67 7.93
N LEU A 89 13.30 0.54 7.44
CA LEU A 89 11.92 0.13 7.58
C LEU A 89 11.73 -0.60 8.91
N VAL A 90 11.20 0.11 9.92
CA VAL A 90 11.09 -0.36 11.31
C VAL A 90 9.75 -0.99 11.65
N GLY A 91 8.76 -0.95 10.75
CA GLY A 91 7.46 -1.56 10.99
C GLY A 91 6.63 -1.68 9.72
N LEU A 92 5.79 -2.72 9.66
CA LEU A 92 4.80 -2.93 8.61
C LEU A 92 3.52 -3.45 9.24
N GLY A 93 2.44 -2.68 9.13
CA GLY A 93 1.07 -3.12 9.40
C GLY A 93 0.34 -3.43 8.11
N ILE A 94 -0.47 -4.48 8.10
CA ILE A 94 -1.35 -4.83 6.98
C ILE A 94 -2.78 -4.89 7.52
N ALA A 95 -3.68 -4.14 6.89
CA ALA A 95 -5.08 -4.01 7.30
C ALA A 95 -6.04 -4.37 6.15
N GLU A 96 -7.32 -4.51 6.49
CA GLU A 96 -8.44 -4.73 5.56
C GLU A 96 -8.33 -6.03 4.71
N HIS A 97 -7.59 -7.03 5.22
CA HIS A 97 -7.52 -8.34 4.56
C HIS A 97 -8.80 -9.16 4.85
N MET A 98 -9.51 -9.50 3.78
CA MET A 98 -10.60 -10.47 3.83
C MET A 98 -10.08 -11.86 3.46
N PRO A 99 -10.58 -12.95 4.08
CA PRO A 99 -9.93 -14.29 3.97
C PRO A 99 -10.25 -15.05 2.67
N TRP A 100 -10.62 -14.35 1.59
CA TRP A 100 -10.98 -15.02 0.34
C TRP A 100 -9.79 -15.30 -0.59
N ASP A 101 -8.64 -14.68 -0.36
CA ASP A 101 -7.41 -14.91 -1.16
C ASP A 101 -6.12 -14.83 -0.32
N ALA A 102 -6.04 -15.68 0.69
CA ALA A 102 -4.88 -15.75 1.58
C ALA A 102 -3.57 -16.13 0.86
N TRP A 103 -3.66 -16.82 -0.28
CA TRP A 103 -2.47 -17.27 -1.03
C TRP A 103 -1.68 -16.11 -1.62
N ASN A 104 -2.36 -15.15 -2.23
CA ASN A 104 -1.70 -13.98 -2.80
C ASN A 104 -1.07 -13.09 -1.71
N LEU A 105 -1.75 -12.93 -0.58
CA LEU A 105 -1.17 -12.22 0.57
C LEU A 105 0.08 -12.91 1.08
N LYS A 106 0.04 -14.25 1.25
CA LYS A 106 1.19 -15.04 1.70
C LYS A 106 2.40 -14.82 0.78
N ARG A 107 2.23 -14.91 -0.54
CA ARG A 107 3.32 -14.70 -1.49
C ARG A 107 3.94 -13.30 -1.40
N MET A 108 3.11 -12.27 -1.20
CA MET A 108 3.61 -10.92 -0.97
C MET A 108 4.46 -10.87 0.30
N MET A 109 3.94 -11.36 1.42
CA MET A 109 4.64 -11.34 2.71
C MET A 109 5.99 -12.06 2.64
N GLU A 110 6.06 -13.21 1.98
CA GLU A 110 7.30 -13.98 1.79
C GLU A 110 8.36 -13.22 0.96
N SER A 111 7.96 -12.24 0.15
CA SER A 111 8.88 -11.44 -0.65
C SER A 111 9.50 -10.25 0.11
N LEU A 112 8.94 -9.88 1.26
CA LEU A 112 9.34 -8.70 2.00
C LEU A 112 10.44 -9.02 3.05
N PRO A 113 11.65 -8.43 2.94
CA PRO A 113 12.75 -8.69 3.90
C PRO A 113 12.41 -8.39 5.35
N ILE A 114 11.56 -7.39 5.61
CA ILE A 114 11.13 -7.01 6.97
C ILE A 114 10.38 -8.13 7.70
N LEU A 115 9.85 -9.12 6.97
CA LEU A 115 9.09 -10.24 7.54
C LEU A 115 9.93 -11.54 7.65
N LYS A 116 11.19 -11.47 7.31
CA LYS A 116 12.18 -12.56 7.44
C LYS A 116 13.06 -12.34 8.66
#